data_b2ef823bbc1123768d2a285caa8a739d
#
_entry.id   b2ef823bbc1123768d2a285caa8a739d
#
_cell.length_a   1.000
_cell.length_b   1.000
_cell.length_c   1.000
_cell.angle_alpha   90.00
_cell.angle_beta   90.00
_cell.angle_gamma   90.00
#
_symmetry.space_group_name_H-M   'P 1'
#
loop_
_entity.id
_entity.type
_entity.pdbx_description
1 polymer ?
#
loop_
_entity_poly.entity_id
_entity_poly.type
_entity_poly.pdbx_seq_one_letter_code
_entity_poly.pdbx_strand_id
1 'polypeptide(L)'
;MTRRATGPITDEGKAISAQNARRHGLSAEPDGDLVTVWFNAILNNGEDAYEEPNADDPKREAALRLAISEARYHRALHKVDTHDREPNSAQQVANKLLADVRLLLDGMPRKISEGPADPFDLEYAEFGVRQLERLMVEVGRERRLYRWYLGEARAQRRKALQAWCAFNRDGNQNSRNELNLHL
;
A
#
# COMPACT_ATOMS: atom_id res chain seq x y z
N MET A 1 -13.58 -20.10 -15.57
CA MET A 1 -14.33 -19.49 -14.45
C MET A 1 -13.95 -18.01 -14.39
N THR A 2 -14.82 -17.12 -14.81
CA THR A 2 -14.64 -15.67 -14.71
C THR A 2 -14.87 -15.24 -13.26
N ARG A 3 -13.81 -14.75 -12.58
CA ARG A 3 -13.95 -14.14 -11.25
C ARG A 3 -14.84 -12.90 -11.39
N ARG A 4 -16.03 -12.94 -10.78
CA ARG A 4 -16.89 -11.77 -10.65
C ARG A 4 -16.15 -10.71 -9.83
N ALA A 5 -16.14 -9.47 -10.33
CA ALA A 5 -15.61 -8.34 -9.57
C ALA A 5 -16.36 -8.21 -8.24
N THR A 6 -15.64 -8.26 -7.13
CA THR A 6 -16.20 -8.19 -5.76
C THR A 6 -16.26 -6.74 -5.23
N GLY A 7 -16.14 -5.74 -6.12
CA GLY A 7 -16.23 -4.32 -5.75
C GLY A 7 -17.66 -3.89 -5.40
N PRO A 8 -17.82 -2.73 -4.74
CA PRO A 8 -19.13 -2.21 -4.38
C PRO A 8 -19.96 -1.94 -5.63
N ILE A 9 -21.21 -2.45 -5.65
CA ILE A 9 -22.12 -2.38 -6.78
C ILE A 9 -22.98 -1.11 -6.69
N THR A 10 -23.30 -0.64 -5.48
CA THR A 10 -24.11 0.55 -5.24
C THR A 10 -23.30 1.83 -5.35
N ASP A 11 -23.91 2.95 -5.74
CA ASP A 11 -23.25 4.25 -5.86
C ASP A 11 -22.75 4.77 -4.50
N GLU A 12 -23.50 4.52 -3.42
CA GLU A 12 -23.05 4.78 -2.05
C GLU A 12 -21.81 3.98 -1.69
N GLY A 13 -21.80 2.69 -2.01
CA GLY A 13 -20.64 1.82 -1.78
C GLY A 13 -19.41 2.25 -2.59
N LYS A 14 -19.60 2.72 -3.82
CA LYS A 14 -18.54 3.30 -4.65
C LYS A 14 -18.01 4.60 -4.05
N ALA A 15 -18.89 5.48 -3.57
CA ALA A 15 -18.51 6.73 -2.91
C ALA A 15 -17.70 6.48 -1.64
N ILE A 16 -18.13 5.54 -0.78
CA ILE A 16 -17.40 5.14 0.43
C ILE A 16 -16.03 4.55 0.06
N SER A 17 -15.96 3.70 -0.97
CA SER A 17 -14.71 3.13 -1.46
C SER A 17 -13.75 4.19 -2.00
N ALA A 18 -14.26 5.16 -2.76
CA ALA A 18 -13.50 6.29 -3.28
C ALA A 18 -13.01 7.21 -2.15
N GLN A 19 -13.83 7.45 -1.13
CA GLN A 19 -13.45 8.24 0.04
C GLN A 19 -12.35 7.54 0.87
N ASN A 20 -12.45 6.23 1.05
CA ASN A 20 -11.42 5.44 1.71
C ASN A 20 -10.11 5.47 0.92
N ALA A 21 -10.17 5.36 -0.39
CA ALA A 21 -9.01 5.46 -1.27
C ALA A 21 -8.33 6.84 -1.15
N ARG A 22 -9.11 7.94 -1.08
CA ARG A 22 -8.60 9.30 -0.85
C ARG A 22 -7.99 9.45 0.54
N ARG A 23 -8.63 8.92 1.57
CA ARG A 23 -8.16 8.98 2.96
C ARG A 23 -6.79 8.33 3.14
N HIS A 24 -6.51 7.27 2.43
CA HIS A 24 -5.24 6.57 2.51
C HIS A 24 -4.18 7.10 1.52
N GLY A 25 -4.56 8.00 0.59
CA GLY A 25 -3.66 8.66 -0.36
C GLY A 25 -2.99 7.71 -1.37
N LEU A 26 -3.34 6.41 -1.36
CA LEU A 26 -2.68 5.39 -2.18
C LEU A 26 -3.20 5.34 -3.62
N SER A 27 -4.43 5.85 -3.85
CA SER A 27 -5.01 6.03 -5.19
C SER A 27 -4.85 7.45 -5.72
N ALA A 28 -4.21 8.35 -4.96
CA ALA A 28 -3.88 9.67 -5.44
C ALA A 28 -2.86 9.58 -6.59
N GLU A 29 -2.84 10.62 -7.41
CA GLU A 29 -1.82 10.77 -8.45
C GLU A 29 -0.42 10.64 -7.84
N PRO A 30 0.49 9.89 -8.46
CA PRO A 30 1.85 9.76 -7.95
C PRO A 30 2.56 11.12 -7.99
N ASP A 31 3.58 11.24 -7.17
CA ASP A 31 4.45 12.41 -7.13
C ASP A 31 5.09 12.63 -8.50
N GLY A 32 4.88 13.81 -9.09
CA GLY A 32 5.36 14.17 -10.41
C GLY A 32 6.89 14.13 -10.52
N ASP A 33 7.58 14.60 -9.48
CA ASP A 33 9.06 14.59 -9.45
C ASP A 33 9.59 13.16 -9.47
N LEU A 34 8.97 12.28 -8.71
CA LEU A 34 9.34 10.86 -8.69
C LEU A 34 9.04 10.18 -10.02
N VAL A 35 7.92 10.52 -10.67
CA VAL A 35 7.59 10.02 -12.03
C VAL A 35 8.64 10.48 -13.02
N THR A 36 9.06 11.73 -12.95
CA THR A 36 10.09 12.29 -13.84
C THR A 36 11.44 11.60 -13.68
N VAL A 37 11.87 11.36 -12.44
CA VAL A 37 13.09 10.58 -12.15
C VAL A 37 13.05 9.20 -12.78
N TRP A 38 11.93 8.47 -12.56
CA TRP A 38 11.78 7.14 -13.13
C TRP A 38 11.68 7.15 -14.66
N PHE A 39 11.00 8.13 -15.24
CA PHE A 39 10.87 8.26 -16.70
C PHE A 39 12.23 8.40 -17.36
N ASN A 40 13.07 9.30 -16.86
CA ASN A 40 14.41 9.51 -17.38
C ASN A 40 15.32 8.28 -17.17
N ALA A 41 15.23 7.63 -16.02
CA ALA A 41 15.96 6.39 -15.74
C ALA A 41 15.56 5.24 -16.69
N ILE A 42 14.29 5.10 -17.03
CA ILE A 42 13.76 4.06 -17.93
C ILE A 42 14.22 4.32 -19.37
N LEU A 43 14.23 5.58 -19.81
CA LEU A 43 14.74 5.95 -21.14
C LEU A 43 16.26 5.95 -21.23
N ASN A 44 16.94 5.76 -20.09
CA ASN A 44 18.41 5.86 -19.98
C ASN A 44 18.95 7.22 -20.42
N ASN A 45 18.17 8.28 -20.13
CA ASN A 45 18.61 9.64 -20.35
C ASN A 45 19.70 9.99 -19.32
N GLY A 46 20.84 10.52 -19.78
CA GLY A 46 21.88 11.07 -18.89
C GLY A 46 21.40 12.34 -18.17
N GLU A 47 22.19 12.81 -17.20
CA GLU A 47 21.87 14.02 -16.44
C GLU A 47 21.68 15.26 -17.36
N ASP A 48 22.41 15.33 -18.46
CA ASP A 48 22.33 16.43 -19.45
C ASP A 48 21.10 16.32 -20.37
N ALA A 49 20.42 15.17 -20.40
CA ALA A 49 19.27 14.90 -21.26
C ALA A 49 17.98 14.72 -20.45
N TYR A 50 17.89 15.39 -19.31
CA TYR A 50 16.72 15.33 -18.44
C TYR A 50 15.49 15.91 -19.15
N GLU A 51 14.46 15.10 -19.30
CA GLU A 51 13.24 15.45 -20.02
C GLU A 51 12.01 15.38 -19.12
N GLU A 52 11.05 16.25 -19.40
CA GLU A 52 9.74 16.14 -18.79
C GLU A 52 8.96 14.93 -19.32
N PRO A 53 8.24 14.19 -18.45
CA PRO A 53 7.45 13.05 -18.86
C PRO A 53 6.40 13.45 -19.89
N ASN A 54 6.42 12.78 -21.02
CA ASN A 54 5.43 12.95 -22.09
C ASN A 54 5.12 11.61 -22.76
N ALA A 55 4.13 11.59 -23.63
CA ALA A 55 3.66 10.42 -24.35
C ALA A 55 3.60 10.68 -25.87
N ASP A 56 4.55 11.43 -26.40
CA ASP A 56 4.57 11.89 -27.79
C ASP A 56 4.76 10.74 -28.78
N ASP A 57 5.42 9.68 -28.35
CA ASP A 57 5.60 8.45 -29.12
C ASP A 57 5.30 7.19 -28.29
N PRO A 58 5.08 6.02 -28.92
CA PRO A 58 4.76 4.78 -28.22
C PRO A 58 5.82 4.33 -27.22
N LYS A 59 7.11 4.63 -27.45
CA LYS A 59 8.18 4.31 -26.53
C LYS A 59 8.10 5.16 -25.27
N ARG A 60 7.90 6.46 -25.43
CA ARG A 60 7.72 7.40 -24.31
C ARG A 60 6.44 7.10 -23.53
N GLU A 61 5.35 6.77 -24.23
CA GLU A 61 4.11 6.35 -23.56
C GLU A 61 4.32 5.09 -22.70
N ALA A 62 5.03 4.10 -23.21
CA ALA A 62 5.34 2.88 -22.45
C ALA A 62 6.27 3.18 -21.26
N ALA A 63 7.28 4.03 -21.44
CA ALA A 63 8.17 4.49 -20.38
C ALA A 63 7.41 5.26 -19.30
N LEU A 64 6.53 6.17 -19.68
CA LEU A 64 5.70 6.95 -18.76
C LEU A 64 4.76 6.04 -17.93
N ARG A 65 4.10 5.08 -18.57
CA ARG A 65 3.28 4.08 -17.86
C ARG A 65 4.07 3.28 -16.85
N LEU A 66 5.30 2.89 -17.20
CA LEU A 66 6.18 2.18 -16.27
C LEU A 66 6.64 3.12 -15.14
N ALA A 67 7.05 4.36 -15.42
CA ALA A 67 7.44 5.35 -14.42
C ALA A 67 6.33 5.63 -13.40
N ILE A 68 5.10 5.83 -13.86
CA ILE A 68 3.91 5.98 -12.99
C ILE A 68 3.72 4.75 -12.10
N SER A 69 3.89 3.54 -12.65
CA SER A 69 3.72 2.30 -11.89
C SER A 69 4.84 2.09 -10.85
N GLU A 70 6.07 2.49 -11.13
CA GLU A 70 7.18 2.51 -10.18
C GLU A 70 6.94 3.51 -9.04
N ALA A 71 6.54 4.73 -9.36
CA ALA A 71 6.22 5.75 -8.35
C ALA A 71 5.07 5.30 -7.41
N ARG A 72 4.02 4.67 -7.95
CA ARG A 72 2.93 4.08 -7.15
C ARG A 72 3.41 2.94 -6.27
N TYR A 73 4.25 2.07 -6.81
CA TYR A 73 4.82 0.96 -6.05
C TYR A 73 5.69 1.45 -4.88
N HIS A 74 6.56 2.43 -5.13
CA HIS A 74 7.38 3.06 -4.10
C HIS A 74 6.55 3.68 -2.97
N ARG A 75 5.49 4.43 -3.34
CA ARG A 75 4.56 5.00 -2.36
C ARG A 75 3.88 3.93 -1.52
N ALA A 76 3.38 2.87 -2.15
CA ALA A 76 2.72 1.78 -1.43
C ALA A 76 3.69 1.03 -0.52
N LEU A 77 4.93 0.80 -0.96
CA LEU A 77 5.98 0.17 -0.17
C LEU A 77 6.33 1.02 1.05
N HIS A 78 6.54 2.32 0.85
CA HIS A 78 6.84 3.27 1.93
C HIS A 78 5.71 3.31 2.98
N LYS A 79 4.44 3.28 2.56
CA LYS A 79 3.31 3.26 3.49
C LYS A 79 3.25 1.99 4.33
N VAL A 80 3.54 0.81 3.75
CA VAL A 80 3.63 -0.45 4.51
C VAL A 80 4.79 -0.39 5.50
N ASP A 81 5.96 0.06 5.06
CA ASP A 81 7.17 0.14 5.88
C ASP A 81 7.00 1.13 7.05
N THR A 82 6.46 2.32 6.77
CA THR A 82 6.15 3.31 7.80
C THR A 82 5.12 2.78 8.80
N HIS A 83 4.04 2.13 8.31
CA HIS A 83 3.02 1.56 9.20
C HIS A 83 3.57 0.41 10.06
N ASP A 84 4.47 -0.41 9.54
CA ASP A 84 5.07 -1.51 10.29
C ASP A 84 6.16 -1.03 11.29
N ARG A 85 6.84 0.11 11.03
CA ARG A 85 7.87 0.70 11.91
C ARG A 85 7.32 1.68 12.93
N GLU A 86 6.38 2.52 12.51
CA GLU A 86 5.80 3.56 13.34
C GLU A 86 4.39 3.16 13.73
N PRO A 87 4.16 2.71 14.97
CA PRO A 87 2.83 2.37 15.42
C PRO A 87 1.91 3.60 15.28
N ASN A 88 0.81 3.46 14.55
CA ASN A 88 -0.20 4.50 14.45
C ASN A 88 -0.83 4.82 15.81
N SER A 89 -1.61 5.89 15.89
CA SER A 89 -2.26 6.31 17.13
C SER A 89 -3.12 5.20 17.75
N ALA A 90 -3.83 4.41 16.94
CA ALA A 90 -4.63 3.28 17.41
C ALA A 90 -3.77 2.16 17.99
N GLN A 91 -2.61 1.85 17.38
CA GLN A 91 -1.66 0.88 17.90
C GLN A 91 -1.02 1.35 19.22
N GLN A 92 -0.69 2.63 19.33
CA GLN A 92 -0.16 3.21 20.58
C GLN A 92 -1.18 3.13 21.71
N VAL A 93 -2.45 3.48 21.43
CA VAL A 93 -3.54 3.37 22.40
C VAL A 93 -3.78 1.91 22.79
N ALA A 94 -3.77 0.98 21.84
CA ALA A 94 -3.91 -0.44 22.10
C ALA A 94 -2.78 -0.99 22.99
N ASN A 95 -1.53 -0.60 22.72
CA ASN A 95 -0.37 -1.00 23.51
C ASN A 95 -0.45 -0.45 24.95
N LYS A 96 -0.85 0.82 25.11
CA LYS A 96 -1.05 1.43 26.42
C LYS A 96 -2.16 0.72 27.19
N LEU A 97 -3.32 0.53 26.57
CA LEU A 97 -4.45 -0.14 27.18
C LEU A 97 -4.11 -1.59 27.59
N LEU A 98 -3.34 -2.30 26.76
CA LEU A 98 -2.86 -3.64 27.09
C LEU A 98 -1.96 -3.62 28.34
N ALA A 99 -1.10 -2.63 28.48
CA ALA A 99 -0.25 -2.46 29.66
C ALA A 99 -1.09 -2.18 30.92
N ASP A 100 -2.08 -1.29 30.82
CA ASP A 100 -3.00 -0.95 31.91
C ASP A 100 -3.84 -2.15 32.36
N VAL A 101 -4.41 -2.91 31.42
CA VAL A 101 -5.15 -4.15 31.72
C VAL A 101 -4.26 -5.21 32.37
N ARG A 102 -3.02 -5.36 31.91
CA ARG A 102 -2.05 -6.28 32.53
C ARG A 102 -1.74 -5.90 33.97
N LEU A 103 -1.49 -4.62 34.22
CA LEU A 103 -1.20 -4.12 35.56
C LEU A 103 -2.37 -4.42 36.52
N LEU A 104 -3.61 -4.22 36.08
CA LEU A 104 -4.82 -4.56 36.84
C LEU A 104 -4.89 -6.05 37.14
N LEU A 105 -4.74 -6.89 36.11
CA LEU A 105 -4.80 -8.35 36.28
C LEU A 105 -3.70 -8.90 37.20
N ASP A 106 -2.52 -8.30 37.16
CA ASP A 106 -1.40 -8.67 38.04
C ASP A 106 -1.64 -8.25 39.49
N GLY A 107 -2.44 -7.19 39.72
CA GLY A 107 -2.86 -6.73 41.06
C GLY A 107 -4.06 -7.49 41.64
N MET A 108 -4.77 -8.29 40.82
CA MET A 108 -5.93 -9.03 41.32
C MET A 108 -5.54 -10.23 42.20
N PRO A 109 -6.36 -10.56 43.21
CA PRO A 109 -6.14 -11.72 44.06
C PRO A 109 -6.05 -13.01 43.24
N ARG A 110 -4.92 -13.73 43.36
CA ARG A 110 -4.69 -15.00 42.62
C ARG A 110 -5.16 -16.24 43.39
N LYS A 111 -5.47 -16.08 44.69
CA LYS A 111 -5.89 -17.16 45.56
C LYS A 111 -7.21 -16.82 46.23
N ILE A 112 -8.06 -17.81 46.38
CA ILE A 112 -9.34 -17.69 47.10
C ILE A 112 -9.14 -17.19 48.54
N SER A 113 -7.97 -17.47 49.14
CA SER A 113 -7.57 -17.01 50.49
C SER A 113 -7.31 -15.49 50.58
N GLU A 114 -7.12 -14.79 49.44
CA GLU A 114 -6.89 -13.34 49.38
C GLU A 114 -8.16 -12.53 49.32
N GLY A 115 -9.30 -13.19 49.25
CA GLY A 115 -10.64 -12.58 49.11
C GLY A 115 -11.13 -12.50 47.65
N PRO A 116 -12.37 -12.14 47.43
CA PRO A 116 -12.92 -11.91 46.09
C PRO A 116 -12.30 -10.66 45.49
N ALA A 117 -12.04 -10.68 44.18
CA ALA A 117 -11.65 -9.48 43.43
C ALA A 117 -12.73 -8.39 43.54
N ASP A 118 -12.30 -7.11 43.61
CA ASP A 118 -13.24 -6.01 43.60
C ASP A 118 -14.10 -6.06 42.32
N PRO A 119 -15.43 -6.04 42.43
CA PRO A 119 -16.33 -6.01 41.27
C PRO A 119 -16.02 -4.86 40.31
N PHE A 120 -15.57 -3.72 40.81
CA PHE A 120 -15.19 -2.58 40.00
C PHE A 120 -13.95 -2.86 39.15
N ASP A 121 -12.94 -3.53 39.73
CA ASP A 121 -11.72 -3.92 39.01
C ASP A 121 -12.03 -4.93 37.90
N LEU A 122 -12.93 -5.87 38.16
CA LEU A 122 -13.39 -6.84 37.17
C LEU A 122 -14.11 -6.17 36.00
N GLU A 123 -15.07 -5.26 36.30
CA GLU A 123 -15.81 -4.51 35.27
C GLU A 123 -14.87 -3.64 34.43
N TYR A 124 -13.92 -2.98 35.05
CA TYR A 124 -12.94 -2.15 34.37
C TYR A 124 -11.99 -2.99 33.49
N ALA A 125 -11.54 -4.14 33.97
CA ALA A 125 -10.72 -5.06 33.17
C ALA A 125 -11.49 -5.59 31.95
N GLU A 126 -12.75 -6.00 32.11
CA GLU A 126 -13.61 -6.43 31.00
C GLU A 126 -13.84 -5.32 29.97
N PHE A 127 -14.09 -4.09 30.43
CA PHE A 127 -14.20 -2.92 29.55
C PHE A 127 -12.92 -2.71 28.76
N GLY A 128 -11.75 -2.75 29.44
CA GLY A 128 -10.45 -2.64 28.83
C GLY A 128 -10.20 -3.69 27.75
N VAL A 129 -10.52 -4.96 28.02
CA VAL A 129 -10.40 -6.05 27.05
C VAL A 129 -11.28 -5.80 25.82
N ARG A 130 -12.56 -5.43 26.02
CA ARG A 130 -13.47 -5.12 24.89
C ARG A 130 -12.98 -3.96 24.02
N GLN A 131 -12.41 -2.92 24.63
CA GLN A 131 -11.81 -1.80 23.88
C GLN A 131 -10.55 -2.22 23.13
N LEU A 132 -9.70 -3.04 23.75
CA LEU A 132 -8.51 -3.58 23.12
C LEU A 132 -8.85 -4.41 21.88
N GLU A 133 -9.86 -5.28 21.97
CA GLU A 133 -10.32 -6.08 20.83
C GLU A 133 -10.76 -5.20 19.65
N ARG A 134 -11.51 -4.13 19.90
CA ARG A 134 -11.94 -3.17 18.87
C ARG A 134 -10.76 -2.48 18.21
N LEU A 135 -9.81 -1.98 19.00
CA LEU A 135 -8.59 -1.35 18.48
C LEU A 135 -7.73 -2.30 17.66
N MET A 136 -7.56 -3.54 18.12
CA MET A 136 -6.81 -4.57 17.39
C MET A 136 -7.46 -4.94 16.05
N VAL A 137 -8.80 -4.93 15.97
CA VAL A 137 -9.52 -5.12 14.71
C VAL A 137 -9.25 -3.96 13.76
N GLU A 138 -9.25 -2.72 14.24
CA GLU A 138 -8.99 -1.52 13.44
C GLU A 138 -7.56 -1.51 12.90
N VAL A 139 -6.56 -1.70 13.76
CA VAL A 139 -5.14 -1.82 13.38
C VAL A 139 -4.94 -2.94 12.33
N GLY A 140 -5.54 -4.10 12.56
CA GLY A 140 -5.47 -5.21 11.62
C GLY A 140 -6.15 -4.91 10.27
N ARG A 141 -7.21 -4.08 10.26
CA ARG A 141 -7.87 -3.63 9.03
C ARG A 141 -6.97 -2.72 8.21
N GLU A 142 -6.35 -1.72 8.83
CA GLU A 142 -5.42 -0.80 8.16
C GLU A 142 -4.22 -1.55 7.56
N ARG A 143 -3.60 -2.43 8.32
CA ARG A 143 -2.48 -3.24 7.84
C ARG A 143 -2.84 -4.11 6.64
N ARG A 144 -4.03 -4.73 6.64
CA ARG A 144 -4.54 -5.50 5.50
C ARG A 144 -4.76 -4.62 4.29
N LEU A 145 -5.28 -3.41 4.49
CA LEU A 145 -5.53 -2.44 3.43
C LEU A 145 -4.23 -2.01 2.76
N TYR A 146 -3.19 -1.61 3.51
CA TYR A 146 -1.89 -1.23 2.94
C TYR A 146 -1.23 -2.38 2.19
N ARG A 147 -1.28 -3.60 2.72
CA ARG A 147 -0.76 -4.79 2.03
C ARG A 147 -1.52 -5.11 0.75
N TRP A 148 -2.82 -4.89 0.74
CA TRP A 148 -3.63 -5.05 -0.47
C TRP A 148 -3.22 -4.04 -1.54
N TYR A 149 -3.08 -2.75 -1.20
CA TYR A 149 -2.60 -1.72 -2.12
C TYR A 149 -1.20 -2.02 -2.66
N LEU A 150 -0.29 -2.51 -1.82
CA LEU A 150 1.04 -2.93 -2.26
C LEU A 150 0.95 -4.09 -3.25
N GLY A 151 0.06 -5.05 -3.05
CA GLY A 151 -0.20 -6.14 -3.98
C GLY A 151 -0.71 -5.66 -5.33
N GLU A 152 -1.65 -4.71 -5.33
CA GLU A 152 -2.19 -4.07 -6.53
C GLU A 152 -1.10 -3.30 -7.30
N ALA A 153 -0.32 -2.47 -6.59
CA ALA A 153 0.79 -1.72 -7.20
C ALA A 153 1.86 -2.64 -7.81
N ARG A 154 2.18 -3.77 -7.16
CA ARG A 154 3.08 -4.80 -7.71
C ARG A 154 2.53 -5.42 -9.00
N ALA A 155 1.24 -5.68 -9.06
CA ALA A 155 0.59 -6.24 -10.24
C ALA A 155 0.62 -5.24 -11.42
N GLN A 156 0.32 -3.97 -11.16
CA GLN A 156 0.38 -2.90 -12.16
C GLN A 156 1.81 -2.70 -12.68
N ARG A 157 2.79 -2.63 -11.77
CA ARG A 157 4.21 -2.55 -12.13
C ARG A 157 4.65 -3.71 -13.03
N ARG A 158 4.27 -4.93 -12.70
CA ARG A 158 4.61 -6.10 -13.52
C ARG A 158 4.04 -6.00 -14.93
N LYS A 159 2.78 -5.57 -15.06
CA LYS A 159 2.14 -5.38 -16.38
C LYS A 159 2.84 -4.30 -17.20
N ALA A 160 3.16 -3.16 -16.58
CA ALA A 160 3.85 -2.07 -17.25
C ALA A 160 5.27 -2.49 -17.68
N LEU A 161 6.01 -3.20 -16.84
CA LEU A 161 7.33 -3.74 -17.15
C LEU A 161 7.28 -4.76 -18.30
N GLN A 162 6.30 -5.65 -18.31
CA GLN A 162 6.11 -6.60 -19.41
C GLN A 162 5.83 -5.88 -20.74
N ALA A 163 4.99 -4.85 -20.73
CA ALA A 163 4.70 -4.04 -21.92
C ALA A 163 5.96 -3.31 -22.42
N TRP A 164 6.74 -2.72 -21.53
CA TRP A 164 8.02 -2.08 -21.85
C TRP A 164 9.04 -3.07 -22.45
N CYS A 165 9.19 -4.25 -21.84
CA CYS A 165 10.08 -5.28 -22.35
C CYS A 165 9.63 -5.84 -23.72
N ALA A 166 8.34 -5.95 -23.97
CA ALA A 166 7.79 -6.36 -25.26
C ALA A 166 8.14 -5.32 -26.33
N PHE A 167 7.86 -4.06 -26.05
CA PHE A 167 8.16 -2.94 -26.94
C PHE A 167 9.66 -2.91 -27.37
N ASN A 168 10.57 -3.04 -26.41
CA ASN A 168 12.02 -3.03 -26.71
C ASN A 168 12.48 -4.26 -27.50
N ARG A 169 11.82 -5.42 -27.38
CA ARG A 169 12.12 -6.60 -28.20
C ARG A 169 11.72 -6.40 -29.64
N ASP A 170 10.53 -5.89 -29.86
CA ASP A 170 9.99 -5.69 -31.22
C ASP A 170 10.77 -4.61 -31.97
N GLY A 171 11.16 -3.51 -31.29
CA GLY A 171 12.01 -2.48 -31.84
C GLY A 171 13.41 -3.00 -32.25
N ASN A 172 14.01 -3.89 -31.47
CA ASN A 172 15.30 -4.50 -31.76
C ASN A 172 15.24 -5.50 -32.95
N GLN A 173 14.11 -6.18 -33.15
CA GLN A 173 13.93 -7.09 -34.29
C GLN A 173 13.75 -6.32 -35.59
N ASN A 174 13.01 -5.22 -35.60
CA ASN A 174 12.86 -4.37 -36.77
C ASN A 174 14.19 -3.77 -37.24
N SER A 175 15.00 -3.25 -36.30
CA SER A 175 16.33 -2.71 -36.61
C SER A 175 17.31 -3.74 -37.17
N ARG A 176 17.22 -5.00 -36.73
CA ARG A 176 18.02 -6.10 -37.30
C ARG A 176 17.57 -6.52 -38.68
N ASN A 177 16.27 -6.48 -38.95
CA ASN A 177 15.74 -6.81 -40.26
C ASN A 177 16.08 -5.74 -41.32
N GLU A 178 16.08 -4.46 -40.93
CA GLU A 178 16.50 -3.37 -41.80
C GLU A 178 18.00 -3.45 -42.16
N LEU A 179 18.86 -3.81 -41.21
CA LEU A 179 20.29 -4.01 -41.48
C LEU A 179 20.59 -5.19 -42.43
N ASN A 180 19.76 -6.24 -42.41
CA ASN A 180 19.91 -7.40 -43.28
C ASN A 180 19.32 -7.19 -44.68
N LEU A 181 18.55 -6.14 -44.94
CA LEU A 181 18.04 -5.78 -46.27
C LEU A 181 18.98 -4.92 -47.07
N HIS A 182 20.05 -4.38 -46.46
CA HIS A 182 21.06 -3.54 -47.06
C HIS A 182 22.41 -4.25 -47.28
N LEU A 183 22.49 -5.56 -47.04
CA LEU A 183 23.60 -6.44 -47.38
C LEU A 183 23.25 -7.38 -48.54
#